data_af787073364c58c03c132626a8d05e93
#
_entry.id   af787073364c58c03c132626a8d05e93
#
_cell.length_a   1.000
_cell.length_b   1.000
_cell.length_c   1.000
_cell.angle_alpha   90.00
_cell.angle_beta   90.00
_cell.angle_gamma   90.00
#
_symmetry.space_group_name_H-M   'P 1'
#
loop_
_entity.id
_entity.type
_entity.pdbx_description
1 polymer ?
#
loop_
_entity_poly.entity_id
_entity_poly.type
_entity_poly.pdbx_seq_one_letter_code
_entity_poly.pdbx_strand_id
1 'polypeptide(L)'
;MPTNPVVHFEIYVQDMARARAFYENVLGTTLVRMPAPTPEMDLDMLFFPTDKDTGMNTYGSGGMLVRMEGMASGGGGTLVYFACEDCAVQAARAAEFGGRLCKEKTSIGEHGFFSLAQDSEGNMIGFHSMK
;
A
#
# COMPACT_ATOMS: atom_id res chain seq x y z
N MET A 1 6.76 -24.51 5.53
CA MET A 1 6.49 -23.10 5.18
C MET A 1 6.40 -22.96 3.67
N PRO A 2 5.31 -22.48 3.15
CA PRO A 2 5.20 -22.27 1.70
C PRO A 2 6.17 -21.17 1.22
N THR A 3 6.48 -21.21 -0.07
CA THR A 3 7.21 -20.13 -0.72
C THR A 3 6.32 -18.89 -0.76
N ASN A 4 6.88 -17.71 -0.56
CA ASN A 4 6.14 -16.45 -0.46
C ASN A 4 5.02 -16.53 0.60
N PRO A 5 5.40 -16.63 1.88
CA PRO A 5 4.44 -16.97 2.94
C PRO A 5 3.47 -15.83 3.30
N VAL A 6 3.73 -14.60 2.86
CA VAL A 6 2.85 -13.46 3.17
C VAL A 6 1.62 -13.52 2.27
N VAL A 7 0.43 -13.62 2.87
CA VAL A 7 -0.83 -13.71 2.14
C VAL A 7 -1.74 -12.50 2.33
N HIS A 8 -1.40 -11.62 3.27
CA HIS A 8 -2.22 -10.46 3.59
C HIS A 8 -1.38 -9.43 4.32
N PHE A 9 -1.68 -8.16 4.13
CA PHE A 9 -1.11 -7.08 4.94
C PHE A 9 -2.18 -6.03 5.22
N GLU A 10 -1.97 -5.27 6.28
CA GLU A 10 -2.84 -4.15 6.64
C GLU A 10 -2.00 -2.92 6.85
N ILE A 11 -2.44 -1.80 6.27
CA ILE A 11 -1.84 -0.50 6.48
C ILE A 11 -2.85 0.33 7.28
N TYR A 12 -2.47 0.73 8.49
CA TYR A 12 -3.36 1.49 9.34
C TYR A 12 -3.33 2.96 8.98
N VAL A 13 -4.54 3.56 8.92
CA VAL A 13 -4.73 4.94 8.50
C VAL A 13 -5.62 5.66 9.52
N GLN A 14 -5.51 6.98 9.59
CA GLN A 14 -6.29 7.79 10.52
C GLN A 14 -7.50 8.44 9.84
N ASP A 15 -7.39 8.78 8.57
CA ASP A 15 -8.44 9.39 7.77
C ASP A 15 -8.58 8.57 6.48
N MET A 16 -9.63 7.74 6.42
CA MET A 16 -9.79 6.82 5.30
C MET A 16 -10.05 7.56 3.96
N ALA A 17 -10.80 8.66 3.99
CA ALA A 17 -11.05 9.43 2.76
C ALA A 17 -9.75 9.99 2.19
N ARG A 18 -8.89 10.51 3.06
CA ARG A 18 -7.58 11.04 2.68
C ARG A 18 -6.66 9.92 2.17
N ALA A 19 -6.60 8.80 2.90
CA ALA A 19 -5.76 7.66 2.52
C ALA A 19 -6.23 7.04 1.21
N ARG A 20 -7.54 6.91 1.02
CA ARG A 20 -8.10 6.39 -0.23
C ARG A 20 -7.68 7.26 -1.42
N ALA A 21 -7.84 8.57 -1.30
CA ALA A 21 -7.46 9.50 -2.37
C ALA A 21 -5.97 9.39 -2.69
N PHE A 22 -5.13 9.30 -1.67
CA PHE A 22 -3.69 9.11 -1.86
C PHE A 22 -3.40 7.85 -2.67
N TYR A 23 -3.84 6.69 -2.18
CA TYR A 23 -3.47 5.41 -2.81
C TYR A 23 -4.11 5.23 -4.19
N GLU A 24 -5.35 5.67 -4.39
CA GLU A 24 -5.98 5.57 -5.71
C GLU A 24 -5.26 6.42 -6.74
N ASN A 25 -4.81 7.62 -6.37
CA ASN A 25 -4.07 8.49 -7.29
C ASN A 25 -2.64 8.02 -7.52
N VAL A 26 -1.94 7.59 -6.47
CA VAL A 26 -0.54 7.18 -6.59
C VAL A 26 -0.40 5.88 -7.36
N LEU A 27 -1.23 4.88 -7.05
CA LEU A 27 -1.15 3.57 -7.68
C LEU A 27 -1.96 3.47 -8.98
N GLY A 28 -2.84 4.42 -9.24
CA GLY A 28 -3.68 4.40 -10.43
C GLY A 28 -4.71 3.27 -10.39
N THR A 29 -5.33 3.04 -9.25
CA THR A 29 -6.26 1.95 -9.04
C THR A 29 -7.48 2.41 -8.24
N THR A 30 -8.46 1.52 -8.08
CA THR A 30 -9.65 1.77 -7.26
C THR A 30 -9.68 0.76 -6.13
N LEU A 31 -9.83 1.25 -4.90
CA LEU A 31 -9.94 0.40 -3.73
C LEU A 31 -11.39 -0.01 -3.52
N VAL A 32 -11.61 -1.19 -2.94
CA VAL A 32 -12.92 -1.78 -2.77
C VAL A 32 -13.26 -1.85 -1.28
N ARG A 33 -14.40 -1.27 -0.90
CA ARG A 33 -14.83 -1.25 0.51
C ARG A 33 -15.27 -2.64 0.94
N MET A 34 -14.77 -3.04 2.12
CA MET A 34 -15.20 -4.24 2.82
C MET A 34 -16.07 -3.79 4.00
N PRO A 35 -17.29 -4.32 4.14
CA PRO A 35 -18.11 -3.99 5.31
C PRO A 35 -17.51 -4.56 6.59
N ALA A 36 -17.70 -3.85 7.70
CA ALA A 36 -17.30 -4.35 9.01
C ALA A 36 -18.08 -5.65 9.33
N PRO A 37 -17.46 -6.57 10.09
CA PRO A 37 -18.11 -7.84 10.43
C PRO A 37 -19.43 -7.66 11.18
N THR A 38 -19.55 -6.61 12.01
CA THR A 38 -20.80 -6.24 12.68
C THR A 38 -21.00 -4.74 12.61
N PRO A 39 -22.27 -4.26 12.62
CA PRO A 39 -22.53 -2.82 12.54
C PRO A 39 -21.98 -2.00 13.71
N GLU A 40 -21.77 -2.63 14.85
CA GLU A 40 -21.26 -1.97 16.05
C GLU A 40 -19.78 -1.68 16.00
N MET A 41 -19.04 -2.33 15.13
CA MET A 41 -17.59 -2.13 15.01
C MET A 41 -17.29 -0.83 14.29
N ASP A 42 -16.54 0.07 14.96
CA ASP A 42 -16.04 1.29 14.36
C ASP A 42 -14.78 0.96 13.56
N LEU A 43 -14.98 0.48 12.35
CA LEU A 43 -13.95 -0.11 11.52
C LEU A 43 -14.21 0.20 10.06
N ASP A 44 -13.25 0.84 9.40
CA ASP A 44 -13.27 1.04 7.94
C ASP A 44 -12.18 0.21 7.31
N MET A 45 -12.51 -0.49 6.24
CA MET A 45 -11.57 -1.32 5.50
C MET A 45 -11.75 -1.12 4.00
N LEU A 46 -10.64 -0.88 3.30
CA LEU A 46 -10.62 -0.81 1.83
C LEU A 46 -9.55 -1.77 1.31
N PHE A 47 -9.97 -2.72 0.48
CA PHE A 47 -9.06 -3.66 -0.15
C PHE A 47 -8.37 -3.05 -1.36
N PHE A 48 -7.07 -3.35 -1.48
CA PHE A 48 -6.38 -3.21 -2.77
C PHE A 48 -6.93 -4.23 -3.76
N PRO A 49 -6.87 -3.97 -5.07
CA PRO A 49 -7.41 -4.89 -6.06
C PRO A 49 -6.82 -6.30 -5.91
N THR A 50 -7.70 -7.28 -5.88
CA THR A 50 -7.32 -8.69 -5.76
C THR A 50 -8.25 -9.49 -6.66
N ASP A 51 -7.68 -10.40 -7.44
CA ASP A 51 -8.47 -11.32 -8.26
C ASP A 51 -9.10 -12.36 -7.34
N LYS A 52 -10.43 -12.42 -7.30
CA LYS A 52 -11.17 -13.32 -6.43
C LYS A 52 -10.91 -14.78 -6.76
N ASP A 53 -10.69 -15.09 -8.04
CA ASP A 53 -10.53 -16.45 -8.48
C ASP A 53 -9.10 -16.98 -8.35
N THR A 54 -8.11 -16.09 -8.50
CA THR A 54 -6.70 -16.46 -8.51
C THR A 54 -5.87 -15.76 -7.46
N GLY A 55 -6.46 -14.89 -6.63
CA GLY A 55 -5.74 -14.00 -5.71
C GLY A 55 -4.78 -14.71 -4.77
N MET A 56 -5.12 -15.92 -4.31
CA MET A 56 -4.26 -16.69 -3.42
C MET A 56 -3.16 -17.45 -4.16
N ASN A 57 -3.21 -17.50 -5.47
CA ASN A 57 -2.31 -18.30 -6.30
C ASN A 57 -1.51 -17.44 -7.29
N THR A 58 -1.69 -16.13 -7.28
CA THR A 58 -0.96 -15.23 -8.16
C THR A 58 0.18 -14.56 -7.42
N TYR A 59 1.08 -13.96 -8.19
CA TYR A 59 2.16 -13.17 -7.64
C TYR A 59 1.62 -11.99 -6.84
N GLY A 60 2.22 -11.76 -5.69
CA GLY A 60 1.85 -10.65 -4.83
C GLY A 60 0.85 -11.06 -3.75
N SER A 61 0.60 -10.15 -2.86
CA SER A 61 -0.34 -10.29 -1.76
C SER A 61 -1.38 -9.20 -1.85
N GLY A 62 -2.64 -9.55 -1.76
CA GLY A 62 -3.70 -8.59 -1.52
C GLY A 62 -3.59 -8.05 -0.10
N GLY A 63 -4.03 -6.83 0.10
CA GLY A 63 -4.01 -6.21 1.41
C GLY A 63 -5.09 -5.17 1.50
N MET A 64 -5.10 -4.43 2.60
CA MET A 64 -6.14 -3.43 2.82
C MET A 64 -5.62 -2.23 3.59
N LEU A 65 -6.31 -1.11 3.42
CA LEU A 65 -6.23 0.03 4.32
C LEU A 65 -7.25 -0.21 5.43
N VAL A 66 -6.87 0.05 6.67
CA VAL A 66 -7.73 -0.15 7.85
C VAL A 66 -7.70 1.10 8.71
N ARG A 67 -8.88 1.63 9.02
CA ARG A 67 -9.05 2.64 10.08
C ARG A 67 -9.79 1.96 11.22
N MET A 68 -9.14 1.89 12.36
CA MET A 68 -9.70 1.30 13.55
C MET A 68 -9.22 2.06 14.77
N GLU A 69 -10.12 2.34 15.70
CA GLU A 69 -9.75 3.03 16.94
C GLU A 69 -8.67 2.25 17.68
N GLY A 70 -7.67 2.96 18.18
CA GLY A 70 -6.56 2.36 18.90
C GLY A 70 -5.41 1.88 18.02
N MET A 71 -5.57 1.91 16.69
CA MET A 71 -4.53 1.51 15.76
C MET A 71 -3.96 2.74 15.04
N ALA A 72 -2.82 3.20 15.54
CA ALA A 72 -2.17 4.38 14.99
C ALA A 72 -1.48 4.07 13.67
N SER A 73 -1.38 5.10 12.80
CA SER A 73 -0.56 5.04 11.60
C SER A 73 0.87 5.52 11.89
N GLY A 74 1.78 5.29 10.97
CA GLY A 74 3.19 5.63 11.12
C GLY A 74 3.93 4.59 11.93
N GLY A 75 4.98 4.98 12.62
CA GLY A 75 5.73 4.11 13.52
C GLY A 75 6.90 3.37 12.92
N GLY A 76 6.80 2.79 11.75
CA GLY A 76 7.88 2.07 11.11
C GLY A 76 8.03 0.64 11.62
N GLY A 77 9.11 -0.02 11.25
CA GLY A 77 9.38 -1.42 11.59
C GLY A 77 8.95 -2.40 10.52
N THR A 78 8.01 -2.03 9.66
CA THR A 78 7.58 -2.85 8.52
C THR A 78 7.44 -1.94 7.30
N LEU A 79 7.88 -2.43 6.15
CA LEU A 79 7.84 -1.68 4.90
C LEU A 79 7.19 -2.55 3.84
N VAL A 80 6.14 -2.01 3.21
CA VAL A 80 5.43 -2.69 2.13
C VAL A 80 5.87 -2.08 0.81
N TYR A 81 6.29 -2.91 -0.13
CA TYR A 81 6.64 -2.48 -1.49
C TYR A 81 5.52 -2.80 -2.46
N PHE A 82 5.14 -1.81 -3.25
CA PHE A 82 4.18 -1.99 -4.34
C PHE A 82 4.95 -2.16 -5.66
N ALA A 83 4.52 -3.14 -6.44
CA ALA A 83 5.10 -3.38 -7.76
C ALA A 83 4.63 -2.31 -8.74
N CYS A 84 5.55 -1.76 -9.50
CA CYS A 84 5.28 -0.70 -10.48
C CYS A 84 6.00 -1.02 -11.79
N GLU A 85 5.57 -0.39 -12.86
CA GLU A 85 6.31 -0.44 -14.11
C GLU A 85 7.58 0.41 -14.04
N ASP A 86 7.50 1.60 -13.48
CA ASP A 86 8.63 2.49 -13.24
C ASP A 86 8.42 3.20 -11.89
N CYS A 87 9.22 2.84 -10.90
CA CYS A 87 9.01 3.33 -9.53
C CYS A 87 9.27 4.84 -9.37
N ALA A 88 9.90 5.50 -10.34
CA ALA A 88 10.04 6.96 -10.32
C ALA A 88 8.70 7.65 -10.49
N VAL A 89 7.78 7.05 -11.24
CA VAL A 89 6.44 7.61 -11.48
C VAL A 89 5.64 7.62 -10.19
N GLN A 90 5.59 6.51 -9.48
CA GLN A 90 4.85 6.43 -8.21
C GLN A 90 5.48 7.30 -7.14
N ALA A 91 6.81 7.39 -7.11
CA ALA A 91 7.51 8.27 -6.18
C ALA A 91 7.10 9.73 -6.37
N ALA A 92 7.03 10.19 -7.63
CA ALA A 92 6.59 11.56 -7.95
C ALA A 92 5.14 11.78 -7.55
N ARG A 93 4.28 10.81 -7.82
CA ARG A 93 2.85 10.89 -7.45
C ARG A 93 2.65 10.92 -5.94
N ALA A 94 3.45 10.18 -5.19
CA ALA A 94 3.36 10.21 -3.73
C ALA A 94 3.57 11.62 -3.20
N ALA A 95 4.55 12.36 -3.71
CA ALA A 95 4.79 13.75 -3.32
C ALA A 95 3.65 14.67 -3.76
N GLU A 96 3.07 14.42 -4.94
CA GLU A 96 2.00 15.25 -5.50
C GLU A 96 0.68 15.07 -4.76
N PHE A 97 0.37 13.84 -4.33
CA PHE A 97 -0.95 13.49 -3.81
C PHE A 97 -1.02 13.32 -2.29
N GLY A 98 -0.23 14.07 -1.56
CA GLY A 98 -0.40 14.20 -0.11
C GLY A 98 0.62 13.47 0.73
N GLY A 99 1.56 12.78 0.11
CA GLY A 99 2.66 12.15 0.81
C GLY A 99 3.96 12.92 0.68
N ARG A 100 5.07 12.21 0.80
CA ARG A 100 6.40 12.81 0.73
C ARG A 100 7.38 11.83 0.10
N LEU A 101 8.21 12.31 -0.83
CA LEU A 101 9.31 11.51 -1.37
C LEU A 101 10.41 11.39 -0.31
N CYS A 102 10.81 10.16 -0.01
CA CYS A 102 11.86 9.88 0.98
C CYS A 102 13.17 9.43 0.33
N LYS A 103 13.08 8.65 -0.75
CA LYS A 103 14.25 8.23 -1.52
C LYS A 103 13.86 8.07 -2.97
N GLU A 104 14.57 8.79 -3.83
CA GLU A 104 14.33 8.71 -5.28
C GLU A 104 14.75 7.35 -5.84
N LYS A 105 14.30 7.06 -7.05
CA LYS A 105 14.58 5.81 -7.74
C LYS A 105 16.08 5.47 -7.69
N THR A 106 16.36 4.29 -7.17
CA THR A 106 17.73 3.82 -6.91
C THR A 106 17.86 2.39 -7.44
N SER A 107 18.97 2.12 -8.14
CA SER A 107 19.25 0.78 -8.65
C SER A 107 19.65 -0.15 -7.51
N ILE A 108 19.15 -1.38 -7.55
CA ILE A 108 19.59 -2.49 -6.69
C ILE A 108 20.15 -3.64 -7.51
N GLY A 109 20.79 -3.29 -8.63
CA GLY A 109 21.47 -4.25 -9.49
C GLY A 109 20.49 -5.11 -10.27
N GLU A 110 20.74 -6.40 -10.30
CA GLU A 110 19.88 -7.36 -11.03
C GLU A 110 18.46 -7.44 -10.52
N HIS A 111 18.21 -6.96 -9.30
CA HIS A 111 16.88 -6.99 -8.68
C HIS A 111 16.00 -5.80 -9.08
N GLY A 112 16.51 -4.90 -9.91
CA GLY A 112 15.74 -3.77 -10.43
C GLY A 112 16.00 -2.45 -9.72
N PHE A 113 14.91 -1.75 -9.39
CA PHE A 113 14.97 -0.40 -8.80
C PHE A 113 13.95 -0.28 -7.68
N PHE A 114 14.22 0.61 -6.76
CA PHE A 114 13.24 0.94 -5.72
C PHE A 114 13.20 2.44 -5.46
N SER A 115 12.11 2.88 -4.87
CA SER A 115 11.96 4.23 -4.32
C SER A 115 11.19 4.13 -3.01
N LEU A 116 11.35 5.11 -2.14
CA LEU A 116 10.66 5.16 -0.85
C LEU A 116 9.89 6.47 -0.72
N ALA A 117 8.73 6.38 -0.13
CA ALA A 117 7.88 7.53 0.13
C ALA A 117 7.18 7.37 1.47
N GLN A 118 6.68 8.47 1.99
CA GLN A 118 5.74 8.46 3.10
C GLN A 118 4.36 8.69 2.52
N ASP A 119 3.38 7.88 2.94
CA ASP A 119 2.01 8.04 2.47
C ASP A 119 1.33 9.22 3.15
N SER A 120 0.04 9.45 2.84
CA SER A 120 -0.73 10.56 3.42
C SER A 120 -0.96 10.42 4.93
N GLU A 121 -0.71 9.23 5.49
CA GLU A 121 -0.97 8.93 6.91
C GLU A 121 0.31 8.77 7.73
N GLY A 122 1.47 9.11 7.15
CA GLY A 122 2.75 9.02 7.84
C GLY A 122 3.40 7.65 7.77
N ASN A 123 2.85 6.71 7.01
CA ASN A 123 3.44 5.38 6.85
C ASN A 123 4.54 5.41 5.79
N MET A 124 5.65 4.73 6.06
CA MET A 124 6.67 4.50 5.03
C MET A 124 6.21 3.38 4.10
N ILE A 125 6.30 3.63 2.81
CA ILE A 125 6.01 2.64 1.77
C ILE A 125 7.12 2.66 0.73
N GLY A 126 7.23 1.57 -0.01
CA GLY A 126 8.19 1.46 -1.10
C GLY A 126 7.51 1.15 -2.42
N PHE A 127 8.24 1.41 -3.49
CA PHE A 127 7.84 1.05 -4.85
C PHE A 127 9.00 0.30 -5.48
N HIS A 128 8.70 -0.75 -6.21
CA HIS A 128 9.69 -1.58 -6.88
C HIS A 128 9.35 -1.74 -8.34
N SER A 129 10.38 -1.65 -9.21
CA SER A 129 10.22 -1.87 -10.63
C SER A 129 11.47 -2.53 -11.18
N MET A 130 11.32 -3.20 -12.35
CA MET A 130 12.47 -3.83 -13.01
C MET A 130 13.14 -2.88 -14.01
N LYS A 131 12.54 -1.74 -14.29
CA LYS A 131 13.14 -0.73 -15.17
C LYS A 131 12.90 0.69 -14.64
#